data_612fd46d15c23402f7a5bb20b4f5091f
#
_entry.id   612fd46d15c23402f7a5bb20b4f5091f
#
_cell.length_a   1.000
_cell.length_b   1.000
_cell.length_c   1.000
_cell.angle_alpha   90.00
_cell.angle_beta   90.00
_cell.angle_gamma   90.00
#
_symmetry.space_group_name_H-M   'P 1'
#
loop_
_entity.id
_entity.type
_entity.pdbx_description
1 polymer ?
#
loop_
_entity_poly.entity_id
_entity_poly.type
_entity_poly.pdbx_seq_one_letter_code
_entity_poly.pdbx_strand_id
1 'polypeptide(L)'
;MLIPHDTRIALDTVVDLVNTAPEEDSGGVGSTDGLGDVEALYAFVRTHDISGVGNDLGNRDLRAVLNVRARFAEVFEAPDARSAADLINQLVAAAGTTPQLTDHDGYDWHVHYFAPGASVADHLAADCGMALAFMVVAGEQERLRRCEAPDCGHAFVDLSRNRSRRYCDSRTCGNRLHVAAYRARRKEAAAG
;
A
#
# COMPACT_ATOMS: atom_id res chain seq x y z
N MET A 1 17.16 6.12 7.70
CA MET A 1 17.22 5.30 6.45
C MET A 1 16.99 6.23 5.26
N LEU A 2 17.83 6.14 4.25
CA LEU A 2 17.62 6.83 2.97
C LEU A 2 16.84 5.86 2.07
N ILE A 3 15.61 6.20 1.73
CA ILE A 3 14.78 5.42 0.78
C ILE A 3 14.92 6.08 -0.58
N PRO A 4 15.33 5.34 -1.63
CA PRO A 4 15.35 5.84 -3.00
C PRO A 4 13.98 6.38 -3.41
N HIS A 5 13.97 7.34 -4.33
CA HIS A 5 12.74 8.01 -4.76
C HIS A 5 11.71 7.00 -5.32
N ASP A 6 12.14 6.12 -6.22
CA ASP A 6 11.27 5.12 -6.85
C ASP A 6 10.72 4.11 -5.84
N THR A 7 11.56 3.68 -4.88
CA THR A 7 11.11 2.82 -3.77
C THR A 7 10.01 3.53 -2.97
N ARG A 8 10.11 4.84 -2.76
CA ARG A 8 9.07 5.61 -2.05
C ARG A 8 7.77 5.64 -2.84
N ILE A 9 7.83 5.93 -4.15
CA ILE A 9 6.66 5.92 -5.04
C ILE A 9 5.99 4.55 -5.00
N ALA A 10 6.74 3.46 -5.13
CA ALA A 10 6.20 2.12 -5.09
C ALA A 10 5.59 1.76 -3.72
N LEU A 11 6.17 2.25 -2.60
CA LEU A 11 5.58 2.11 -1.26
C LEU A 11 4.28 2.88 -1.12
N ASP A 12 4.20 4.10 -1.65
CA ASP A 12 2.95 4.88 -1.65
C ASP A 12 1.90 4.19 -2.54
N THR A 13 2.28 3.69 -3.72
CA THR A 13 1.40 2.95 -4.62
C THR A 13 0.81 1.69 -3.97
N VAL A 14 1.62 0.88 -3.29
CA VAL A 14 1.11 -0.35 -2.64
C VAL A 14 0.18 -0.03 -1.47
N VAL A 15 0.47 1.03 -0.71
CA VAL A 15 -0.41 1.51 0.37
C VAL A 15 -1.75 1.94 -0.20
N ASP A 16 -1.75 2.76 -1.25
CA ASP A 16 -2.97 3.22 -1.90
C ASP A 16 -3.75 2.05 -2.51
N LEU A 17 -3.06 1.09 -3.17
CA LEU A 17 -3.68 -0.12 -3.69
C LEU A 17 -4.40 -0.93 -2.61
N VAL A 18 -3.72 -1.23 -1.50
CA VAL A 18 -4.30 -1.98 -0.39
C VAL A 18 -5.50 -1.24 0.20
N ASN A 19 -5.42 0.07 0.32
CA ASN A 19 -6.47 0.92 0.91
C ASN A 19 -7.65 1.18 -0.02
N THR A 20 -7.64 0.70 -1.28
CA THR A 20 -8.84 0.65 -2.11
C THR A 20 -9.82 -0.44 -1.68
N ALA A 21 -9.40 -1.40 -0.86
CA ALA A 21 -10.29 -2.45 -0.35
C ALA A 21 -11.38 -1.85 0.55
N PRO A 22 -12.60 -2.38 0.50
CA PRO A 22 -13.67 -1.93 1.40
C PRO A 22 -13.28 -2.20 2.86
N GLU A 23 -13.61 -1.28 3.76
CA GLU A 23 -13.42 -1.48 5.21
C GLU A 23 -14.51 -2.43 5.74
N GLU A 24 -14.10 -3.53 6.38
CA GLU A 24 -15.03 -4.57 6.86
C GLU A 24 -15.93 -4.13 8.03
N ASP A 25 -15.57 -3.07 8.78
CA ASP A 25 -16.20 -2.71 10.07
C ASP A 25 -16.79 -1.29 10.13
N SER A 26 -17.06 -0.62 9.04
CA SER A 26 -17.71 0.71 9.09
C SER A 26 -19.22 0.59 9.33
N GLY A 27 -19.58 0.24 10.54
CA GLY A 27 -20.91 0.22 11.17
C GLY A 27 -22.13 0.71 10.36
N GLY A 28 -22.54 0.02 9.32
CA GLY A 28 -23.83 0.20 8.69
C GLY A 28 -23.87 0.90 7.34
N VAL A 29 -22.79 1.51 6.86
CA VAL A 29 -22.66 1.96 5.45
C VAL A 29 -21.40 1.31 4.91
N GLY A 30 -21.53 0.17 4.23
CA GLY A 30 -20.41 -0.53 3.62
C GLY A 30 -19.62 0.43 2.74
N SER A 31 -18.31 0.58 3.00
CA SER A 31 -17.45 1.32 2.10
C SER A 31 -17.44 0.61 0.74
N THR A 32 -17.60 1.37 -0.32
CA THR A 32 -17.50 0.85 -1.69
C THR A 32 -16.05 0.48 -1.99
N ASP A 33 -15.84 -0.62 -2.70
CA ASP A 33 -14.51 -0.98 -3.21
C ASP A 33 -14.00 0.13 -4.15
N GLY A 34 -12.86 0.72 -3.83
CA GLY A 34 -12.23 1.76 -4.65
C GLY A 34 -11.74 1.25 -6.02
N LEU A 35 -11.65 -0.09 -6.20
CA LEU A 35 -11.40 -0.76 -7.47
C LEU A 35 -12.61 -1.63 -7.88
N GLY A 36 -13.82 -1.07 -7.81
CA GLY A 36 -15.05 -1.78 -8.09
C GLY A 36 -15.28 -2.13 -9.55
N ASP A 37 -14.64 -1.44 -10.48
CA ASP A 37 -14.78 -1.64 -11.92
C ASP A 37 -13.50 -1.28 -12.71
N VAL A 38 -13.55 -1.50 -14.03
CA VAL A 38 -12.41 -1.25 -14.93
C VAL A 38 -12.08 0.24 -15.04
N GLU A 39 -13.07 1.14 -14.94
CA GLU A 39 -12.84 2.58 -14.98
C GLU A 39 -12.04 3.06 -13.75
N ALA A 40 -12.36 2.51 -12.58
CA ALA A 40 -11.59 2.74 -11.35
C ALA A 40 -10.15 2.22 -11.48
N LEU A 41 -9.94 1.07 -12.14
CA LEU A 41 -8.60 0.56 -12.44
C LEU A 41 -7.83 1.52 -13.37
N TYR A 42 -8.46 2.04 -14.43
CA TYR A 42 -7.83 3.06 -15.29
C TYR A 42 -7.47 4.33 -14.50
N ALA A 43 -8.35 4.77 -13.62
CA ALA A 43 -8.07 5.93 -12.77
C ALA A 43 -6.86 5.68 -11.84
N PHE A 44 -6.78 4.50 -11.24
CA PHE A 44 -5.66 4.10 -10.41
C PHE A 44 -4.33 4.08 -11.18
N VAL A 45 -4.32 3.42 -12.34
CA VAL A 45 -3.13 3.35 -13.21
C VAL A 45 -2.63 4.75 -13.60
N ARG A 46 -3.53 5.66 -13.96
CA ARG A 46 -3.18 7.05 -14.29
C ARG A 46 -2.66 7.84 -13.09
N THR A 47 -3.29 7.66 -11.92
CA THR A 47 -2.91 8.38 -10.70
C THR A 47 -1.51 8.03 -10.24
N HIS A 48 -1.12 6.76 -10.40
CA HIS A 48 0.19 6.25 -9.98
C HIS A 48 1.21 6.17 -11.11
N ASP A 49 0.89 6.74 -12.28
CA ASP A 49 1.78 6.78 -13.46
C ASP A 49 2.41 5.41 -13.77
N ILE A 50 1.58 4.36 -13.76
CA ILE A 50 2.04 3.00 -14.02
C ILE A 50 2.36 2.87 -15.50
N SER A 51 3.65 2.97 -15.83
CA SER A 51 4.14 2.99 -17.21
C SER A 51 4.05 1.61 -17.89
N GLY A 52 4.09 1.61 -19.22
CA GLY A 52 4.15 0.36 -20.01
C GLY A 52 2.85 -0.45 -20.05
N VAL A 53 1.78 0.04 -19.43
CA VAL A 53 0.46 -0.61 -19.43
C VAL A 53 -0.30 -0.22 -20.70
N GLY A 54 -0.83 -1.22 -21.42
CA GLY A 54 -1.68 -0.99 -22.60
C GLY A 54 -2.98 -0.26 -22.26
N ASN A 55 -3.54 0.43 -23.26
CA ASN A 55 -4.81 1.18 -23.11
C ASN A 55 -6.06 0.28 -23.18
N ASP A 56 -5.93 -1.03 -23.13
CA ASP A 56 -7.02 -2.00 -23.29
C ASP A 56 -7.14 -2.88 -22.04
N LEU A 57 -7.41 -2.22 -20.90
CA LEU A 57 -7.66 -2.91 -19.64
C LEU A 57 -9.08 -3.47 -19.60
N GLY A 58 -9.23 -4.68 -19.07
CA GLY A 58 -10.51 -5.36 -18.97
C GLY A 58 -10.76 -5.99 -17.60
N ASN A 59 -11.90 -6.68 -17.50
CA ASN A 59 -12.26 -7.38 -16.26
C ASN A 59 -11.25 -8.45 -15.83
N ARG A 60 -10.43 -8.98 -16.74
CA ARG A 60 -9.35 -9.92 -16.41
C ARG A 60 -8.26 -9.21 -15.62
N ASP A 61 -7.86 -8.02 -16.07
CA ASP A 61 -6.82 -7.20 -15.44
C ASP A 61 -7.29 -6.73 -14.07
N LEU A 62 -8.53 -6.26 -13.97
CA LEU A 62 -9.15 -5.90 -12.69
C LEU A 62 -9.07 -7.06 -11.70
N ARG A 63 -9.51 -8.26 -12.08
CA ARG A 63 -9.44 -9.43 -11.18
C ARG A 63 -8.01 -9.80 -10.78
N ALA A 64 -7.05 -9.67 -11.70
CA ALA A 64 -5.63 -9.92 -11.40
C ALA A 64 -5.10 -8.90 -10.39
N VAL A 65 -5.41 -7.62 -10.55
CA VAL A 65 -5.02 -6.55 -9.61
C VAL A 65 -5.69 -6.74 -8.25
N LEU A 66 -6.97 -7.10 -8.19
CA LEU A 66 -7.66 -7.40 -6.93
C LEU A 66 -7.01 -8.57 -6.17
N ASN A 67 -6.54 -9.59 -6.89
CA ASN A 67 -5.80 -10.70 -6.29
C ASN A 67 -4.46 -10.23 -5.71
N VAL A 68 -3.69 -9.46 -6.47
CA VAL A 68 -2.41 -8.87 -6.01
C VAL A 68 -2.64 -7.96 -4.80
N ARG A 69 -3.70 -7.13 -4.82
CA ARG A 69 -4.11 -6.29 -3.69
C ARG A 69 -4.32 -7.09 -2.40
N ALA A 70 -5.07 -8.19 -2.49
CA ALA A 70 -5.35 -9.05 -1.34
C ALA A 70 -4.05 -9.62 -0.76
N ARG A 71 -3.13 -10.08 -1.60
CA ARG A 71 -1.84 -10.62 -1.16
C ARG A 71 -0.92 -9.55 -0.56
N PHE A 72 -0.94 -8.32 -1.07
CA PHE A 72 -0.22 -7.22 -0.43
C PHE A 72 -0.82 -6.87 0.94
N ALA A 73 -2.15 -6.95 1.11
CA ALA A 73 -2.78 -6.74 2.40
C ALA A 73 -2.23 -7.69 3.48
N GLU A 74 -1.98 -8.96 3.13
CA GLU A 74 -1.38 -9.97 4.02
C GLU A 74 0.05 -9.58 4.46
N VAL A 75 0.83 -8.89 3.60
CA VAL A 75 2.18 -8.44 3.97
C VAL A 75 2.14 -7.40 5.11
N PHE A 76 1.14 -6.51 5.13
CA PHE A 76 0.93 -5.54 6.21
C PHE A 76 0.39 -6.16 7.50
N GLU A 77 -0.03 -7.41 7.48
CA GLU A 77 -0.53 -8.19 8.61
C GLU A 77 0.48 -9.24 9.08
N ALA A 78 1.60 -9.38 8.36
CA ALA A 78 2.61 -10.39 8.66
C ALA A 78 3.19 -10.18 10.07
N PRO A 79 3.23 -11.22 10.92
CA PRO A 79 3.63 -11.10 12.33
C PRO A 79 5.14 -10.83 12.49
N ASP A 80 5.93 -11.19 11.49
CA ASP A 80 7.40 -11.06 11.53
C ASP A 80 8.00 -10.90 10.12
N ALA A 81 9.29 -10.57 10.08
CA ALA A 81 10.02 -10.34 8.84
C ALA A 81 10.11 -11.61 7.95
N ARG A 82 10.12 -12.81 8.52
CA ARG A 82 10.17 -14.06 7.75
C ARG A 82 8.84 -14.26 7.01
N SER A 83 7.73 -14.14 7.71
CA SER A 83 6.39 -14.26 7.11
C SER A 83 6.18 -13.20 6.03
N ALA A 84 6.58 -11.96 6.27
CA ALA A 84 6.53 -10.91 5.27
C ALA A 84 7.39 -11.25 4.04
N ALA A 85 8.63 -11.72 4.25
CA ALA A 85 9.53 -12.11 3.17
C ALA A 85 8.97 -13.26 2.32
N ASP A 86 8.36 -14.27 2.94
CA ASP A 86 7.77 -15.40 2.23
C ASP A 86 6.59 -14.95 1.33
N LEU A 87 5.74 -14.05 1.81
CA LEU A 87 4.64 -13.45 1.02
C LEU A 87 5.17 -12.60 -0.14
N ILE A 88 6.14 -11.74 0.13
CA ILE A 88 6.77 -10.88 -0.88
C ILE A 88 7.45 -11.74 -1.96
N ASN A 89 8.22 -12.77 -1.58
CA ASN A 89 8.89 -13.65 -2.51
C ASN A 89 7.90 -14.35 -3.45
N GLN A 90 6.74 -14.78 -2.94
CA GLN A 90 5.70 -15.38 -3.77
C GLN A 90 5.09 -14.37 -4.76
N LEU A 91 4.86 -13.11 -4.35
CA LEU A 91 4.37 -12.05 -5.22
C LEU A 91 5.35 -11.76 -6.36
N VAL A 92 6.61 -11.51 -6.00
CA VAL A 92 7.69 -11.17 -6.94
C VAL A 92 7.98 -12.32 -7.92
N ALA A 93 8.00 -13.56 -7.42
CA ALA A 93 8.20 -14.74 -8.27
C ALA A 93 7.06 -14.94 -9.26
N ALA A 94 5.81 -14.73 -8.85
CA ALA A 94 4.64 -14.87 -9.72
C ALA A 94 4.60 -13.81 -10.83
N ALA A 95 5.15 -12.61 -10.58
CA ALA A 95 5.22 -11.51 -11.55
C ALA A 95 6.28 -11.74 -12.66
N GLY A 96 7.15 -12.73 -12.55
CA GLY A 96 8.20 -13.00 -13.54
C GLY A 96 9.17 -11.83 -13.69
N THR A 97 9.68 -11.31 -12.58
CA THR A 97 10.52 -10.11 -12.53
C THR A 97 11.73 -10.19 -13.45
N THR A 98 11.97 -9.13 -14.21
CA THR A 98 13.14 -8.95 -15.08
C THR A 98 13.73 -7.57 -14.85
N PRO A 99 14.68 -7.39 -13.90
CA PRO A 99 15.24 -6.08 -13.59
C PRO A 99 15.89 -5.41 -14.80
N GLN A 100 15.54 -4.16 -15.04
CA GLN A 100 16.09 -3.34 -16.13
C GLN A 100 16.43 -1.94 -15.61
N LEU A 101 17.63 -1.46 -15.98
CA LEU A 101 18.00 -0.07 -15.79
C LEU A 101 17.33 0.79 -16.86
N THR A 102 16.75 1.89 -16.46
CA THR A 102 16.07 2.85 -17.35
C THR A 102 16.25 4.29 -16.86
N ASP A 103 16.08 5.27 -17.76
CA ASP A 103 16.18 6.71 -17.52
C ASP A 103 15.03 7.49 -18.19
N HIS A 104 13.88 6.81 -18.44
CA HIS A 104 12.74 7.43 -19.13
C HIS A 104 11.92 8.35 -18.20
N ASP A 105 10.99 9.10 -18.79
CA ASP A 105 10.01 9.97 -18.13
C ASP A 105 10.61 11.13 -17.32
N GLY A 106 11.87 11.49 -17.60
CA GLY A 106 12.56 12.61 -16.94
C GLY A 106 13.08 12.31 -15.55
N TYR A 107 13.10 11.05 -15.17
CA TYR A 107 13.76 10.57 -13.94
C TYR A 107 15.22 10.20 -14.20
N ASP A 108 16.05 10.27 -13.15
CA ASP A 108 17.40 9.74 -13.18
C ASP A 108 17.41 8.21 -13.35
N TRP A 109 18.57 7.62 -13.60
CA TRP A 109 18.75 6.18 -13.72
C TRP A 109 18.11 5.44 -12.54
N HIS A 110 17.14 4.55 -12.85
CA HIS A 110 16.41 3.73 -11.88
C HIS A 110 16.17 2.31 -12.39
N VAL A 111 15.68 1.43 -11.52
CA VAL A 111 15.44 0.02 -11.87
C VAL A 111 13.95 -0.24 -11.91
N HIS A 112 13.46 -0.70 -13.05
CA HIS A 112 12.17 -1.38 -13.17
C HIS A 112 12.36 -2.89 -12.95
N TYR A 113 11.43 -3.51 -12.25
CA TYR A 113 11.50 -4.94 -11.94
C TYR A 113 10.54 -5.78 -12.80
N PHE A 114 9.60 -5.19 -13.50
CA PHE A 114 8.66 -5.88 -14.38
C PHE A 114 9.25 -6.13 -15.78
N ALA A 115 8.78 -7.18 -16.45
CA ALA A 115 9.16 -7.48 -17.84
C ALA A 115 8.48 -6.53 -18.83
N PRO A 116 9.09 -6.22 -19.99
CA PRO A 116 8.42 -5.49 -21.05
C PRO A 116 7.11 -6.17 -21.46
N GLY A 117 6.01 -5.40 -21.51
CA GLY A 117 4.67 -5.92 -21.80
C GLY A 117 4.01 -6.68 -20.64
N ALA A 118 4.53 -6.56 -19.42
CA ALA A 118 3.89 -7.09 -18.22
C ALA A 118 2.46 -6.57 -18.07
N SER A 119 1.58 -7.39 -17.49
CA SER A 119 0.26 -6.92 -17.09
C SER A 119 0.35 -5.89 -15.96
N VAL A 120 -0.73 -5.09 -15.75
CA VAL A 120 -0.80 -4.16 -14.59
C VAL A 120 -0.53 -4.89 -13.27
N ALA A 121 -1.09 -6.08 -13.12
CA ALA A 121 -0.93 -6.88 -11.91
C ALA A 121 0.54 -7.32 -11.70
N ASP A 122 1.21 -7.75 -12.78
CA ASP A 122 2.62 -8.16 -12.70
C ASP A 122 3.54 -6.96 -12.45
N HIS A 123 3.25 -5.80 -13.08
CA HIS A 123 3.96 -4.55 -12.82
C HIS A 123 3.88 -4.19 -11.32
N LEU A 124 2.64 -4.11 -10.79
CA LEU A 124 2.42 -3.80 -9.37
C LEU A 124 3.10 -4.83 -8.46
N ALA A 125 2.96 -6.13 -8.76
CA ALA A 125 3.56 -7.19 -7.95
C ALA A 125 5.10 -7.13 -7.95
N ALA A 126 5.71 -6.77 -9.10
CA ALA A 126 7.16 -6.64 -9.22
C ALA A 126 7.68 -5.40 -8.48
N ASP A 127 7.24 -4.20 -8.84
CA ASP A 127 7.81 -2.96 -8.33
C ASP A 127 7.44 -2.72 -6.86
N CYS A 128 6.16 -2.88 -6.49
CA CYS A 128 5.73 -2.75 -5.11
C CYS A 128 6.30 -3.88 -4.23
N GLY A 129 6.36 -5.11 -4.75
CA GLY A 129 6.98 -6.23 -4.04
C GLY A 129 8.45 -5.99 -3.75
N MET A 130 9.22 -5.46 -4.71
CA MET A 130 10.62 -5.10 -4.49
C MET A 130 10.80 -3.93 -3.52
N ALA A 131 9.89 -2.95 -3.52
CA ALA A 131 9.91 -1.87 -2.55
C ALA A 131 9.66 -2.39 -1.12
N LEU A 132 8.71 -3.32 -0.93
CA LEU A 132 8.49 -3.98 0.36
C LEU A 132 9.67 -4.87 0.76
N ALA A 133 10.29 -5.59 -0.20
CA ALA A 133 11.51 -6.37 0.05
C ALA A 133 12.65 -5.47 0.55
N PHE A 134 12.81 -4.26 -0.01
CA PHE A 134 13.77 -3.27 0.49
C PHE A 134 13.54 -2.93 1.96
N MET A 135 12.28 -2.77 2.40
CA MET A 135 11.96 -2.51 3.81
C MET A 135 12.39 -3.67 4.72
N VAL A 136 12.17 -4.92 4.28
CA VAL A 136 12.59 -6.11 5.04
C VAL A 136 14.11 -6.22 5.11
N VAL A 137 14.81 -6.05 3.98
CA VAL A 137 16.29 -6.09 3.91
C VAL A 137 16.93 -5.00 4.78
N ALA A 138 16.30 -3.82 4.85
CA ALA A 138 16.77 -2.72 5.70
C ALA A 138 16.48 -2.95 7.20
N GLY A 139 15.82 -4.03 7.59
CA GLY A 139 15.38 -4.28 8.96
C GLY A 139 14.28 -3.33 9.44
N GLU A 140 13.46 -2.83 8.52
CA GLU A 140 12.42 -1.82 8.76
C GLU A 140 11.01 -2.37 8.57
N GLN A 141 10.83 -3.70 8.60
CA GLN A 141 9.54 -4.36 8.43
C GLN A 141 8.47 -3.84 9.41
N GLU A 142 8.85 -3.49 10.64
CA GLU A 142 7.96 -2.92 11.66
C GLU A 142 7.29 -1.60 11.23
N ARG A 143 7.75 -0.97 10.16
CA ARG A 143 7.13 0.24 9.59
C ARG A 143 5.93 -0.05 8.69
N LEU A 144 5.79 -1.29 8.23
CA LEU A 144 4.62 -1.76 7.49
C LEU A 144 3.51 -2.02 8.52
N ARG A 145 2.53 -1.14 8.59
CA ARG A 145 1.57 -1.10 9.69
C ARG A 145 0.12 -0.98 9.22
N ARG A 146 -0.79 -1.40 10.10
CA ARG A 146 -2.22 -1.09 10.01
C ARG A 146 -2.57 0.05 10.97
N CYS A 147 -3.55 0.85 10.59
CA CYS A 147 -4.06 1.94 11.44
C CYS A 147 -4.70 1.38 12.71
N GLU A 148 -4.30 1.91 13.87
CA GLU A 148 -4.82 1.49 15.17
C GLU A 148 -6.17 2.18 15.53
N ALA A 149 -6.77 2.96 14.62
CA ALA A 149 -8.09 3.52 14.86
C ALA A 149 -9.14 2.40 14.77
N PRO A 150 -10.10 2.29 15.72
CA PRO A 150 -11.04 1.16 15.83
C PRO A 150 -11.94 0.96 14.61
N ASP A 151 -12.12 2.02 13.82
CA ASP A 151 -12.98 2.10 12.65
C ASP A 151 -12.18 2.36 11.36
N CYS A 152 -10.90 1.95 11.33
CA CYS A 152 -10.02 2.15 10.17
C CYS A 152 -9.02 0.98 10.07
N GLY A 153 -9.10 0.22 8.99
CA GLY A 153 -8.16 -0.87 8.68
C GLY A 153 -7.02 -0.48 7.73
N HIS A 154 -6.85 0.82 7.40
CA HIS A 154 -5.90 1.25 6.38
C HIS A 154 -4.47 0.84 6.69
N ALA A 155 -3.78 0.33 5.67
CA ALA A 155 -2.33 0.13 5.68
C ALA A 155 -1.61 1.48 5.60
N PHE A 156 -0.39 1.54 6.13
CA PHE A 156 0.52 2.67 5.93
C PHE A 156 1.96 2.27 6.20
N VAL A 157 2.90 3.04 5.66
CA VAL A 157 4.33 2.92 5.99
C VAL A 157 4.71 4.03 6.97
N ASP A 158 5.21 3.67 8.15
CA ASP A 158 5.68 4.65 9.14
C ASP A 158 7.09 5.15 8.78
N LEU A 159 7.17 6.20 7.99
CA LEU A 159 8.42 6.86 7.64
C LEU A 159 8.86 7.92 8.67
N SER A 160 8.20 8.00 9.83
CA SER A 160 8.60 8.91 10.91
C SER A 160 9.96 8.51 11.49
N ARG A 161 10.71 9.50 11.99
CA ARG A 161 12.04 9.28 12.57
C ARG A 161 12.03 8.25 13.70
N ASN A 162 11.00 8.28 14.53
CA ASN A 162 10.93 7.52 15.78
C ASN A 162 10.08 6.24 15.67
N ARG A 163 9.58 5.87 14.47
CA ARG A 163 8.68 4.71 14.26
C ARG A 163 7.45 4.74 15.18
N SER A 164 6.91 5.93 15.45
CA SER A 164 5.88 6.14 16.48
C SER A 164 4.49 6.43 15.93
N ARG A 165 4.34 6.42 14.60
CA ARG A 165 3.06 6.68 13.96
C ARG A 165 2.12 5.49 14.17
N ARG A 166 0.95 5.75 14.75
CA ARG A 166 -0.07 4.74 15.07
C ARG A 166 -1.25 4.76 14.11
N TYR A 167 -1.43 5.86 13.39
CA TYR A 167 -2.58 6.11 12.54
C TYR A 167 -2.13 6.38 11.10
N CYS A 168 -2.93 5.92 10.14
CA CYS A 168 -2.66 6.10 8.71
C CYS A 168 -2.58 7.57 8.30
N ASP A 169 -3.34 8.44 8.95
CA ASP A 169 -3.32 9.87 8.76
C ASP A 169 -3.49 10.61 10.09
N SER A 170 -2.62 11.62 10.34
CA SER A 170 -2.65 12.41 11.56
C SER A 170 -3.81 13.42 11.60
N ARG A 171 -4.29 13.87 10.44
CA ARG A 171 -5.35 14.88 10.31
C ARG A 171 -6.74 14.26 10.42
N THR A 172 -6.90 13.01 10.01
CA THR A 172 -8.16 12.27 10.10
C THR A 172 -8.19 11.36 11.32
N CYS A 173 -7.68 10.15 11.23
CA CYS A 173 -7.72 9.17 12.31
C CYS A 173 -7.03 9.64 13.59
N GLY A 174 -5.84 10.23 13.48
CA GLY A 174 -5.10 10.74 14.64
C GLY A 174 -5.87 11.85 15.37
N ASN A 175 -6.31 12.86 14.63
CA ASN A 175 -7.05 14.01 15.23
C ASN A 175 -8.40 13.58 15.82
N ARG A 176 -9.16 12.72 15.12
CA ARG A 176 -10.45 12.22 15.60
C ARG A 176 -10.31 11.52 16.96
N LEU A 177 -9.31 10.66 17.14
CA LEU A 177 -9.07 9.97 18.40
C LEU A 177 -8.53 10.88 19.49
N HIS A 178 -7.66 11.83 19.18
CA HIS A 178 -7.24 12.85 20.13
C HIS A 178 -8.39 13.69 20.66
N VAL A 179 -9.30 14.14 19.77
CA VAL A 179 -10.49 14.91 20.16
C VAL A 179 -11.44 14.06 20.99
N ALA A 180 -11.66 12.79 20.62
CA ALA A 180 -12.51 11.88 21.41
C ALA A 180 -11.96 11.67 22.84
N ALA A 181 -10.66 11.39 22.95
CA ALA A 181 -10.00 11.23 24.26
C ALA A 181 -10.02 12.51 25.10
N TYR A 182 -9.85 13.68 24.47
CA TYR A 182 -9.96 14.96 25.17
C TYR A 182 -11.38 15.20 25.72
N ARG A 183 -12.40 14.93 24.91
CA ARG A 183 -13.81 15.08 25.32
C ARG A 183 -14.17 14.10 26.45
N ALA A 184 -13.68 12.86 26.42
CA ALA A 184 -13.89 11.88 27.47
C ALA A 184 -13.32 12.36 28.81
N ARG A 185 -12.06 12.80 28.83
CA ARG A 185 -11.41 13.34 30.06
C ARG A 185 -12.13 14.54 30.61
N ARG A 186 -12.61 15.46 29.75
CA ARG A 186 -13.41 16.62 30.22
C ARG A 186 -14.73 16.21 30.84
N LYS A 187 -15.40 15.19 30.30
CA LYS A 187 -16.66 14.69 30.84
C LYS A 187 -16.46 14.02 32.20
N GLU A 188 -15.40 13.24 32.36
CA GLU A 188 -15.00 12.63 33.64
C GLU A 188 -14.69 13.70 34.70
N ALA A 189 -13.92 14.72 34.35
CA ALA A 189 -13.58 15.82 35.27
C ALA A 189 -14.77 16.72 35.63
N ALA A 190 -15.86 16.70 34.86
CA ALA A 190 -17.07 17.47 35.17
C ALA A 190 -18.12 16.64 35.98
N ALA A 191 -17.91 15.34 36.11
CA ALA A 191 -18.82 14.42 36.83
C ALA A 191 -18.32 14.07 38.24
N GLY A 192 -17.10 14.46 38.61
CA GLY A 192 -16.52 14.32 39.96
C GLY A 192 -16.37 15.66 40.65
#